data_2d0752389ee40ede6bbbfe6f06e2ee96
#
_entry.id   2d0752389ee40ede6bbbfe6f06e2ee96
#
_cell.length_a   1.000
_cell.length_b   1.000
_cell.length_c   1.000
_cell.angle_alpha   90.00
_cell.angle_beta   90.00
_cell.angle_gamma   90.00
#
_symmetry.space_group_name_H-M   'P 1'
#
loop_
_entity.id
_entity.type
_entity.pdbx_description
1 polymer ?
#
loop_
_entity_poly.entity_id
_entity_poly.type
_entity_poly.pdbx_seq_one_letter_code
_entity_poly.pdbx_strand_id
1 'polypeptide(L)'
;MSTSALRAAMVPVTRQMRAYFAPVNRETETPTIFDPGSGAFPFSAPPSPWIDLGWIENFERSYSTPTNAVQSGARSLPAAQFRGPLEARVDFSFVEWGKLQMALSCGSEHMNVLAPMAGSAPSPSGGTPAAGIAVLPGSTASELMFGPGTTSAFPVGTLLAVDVDYQQQTGYVGSGIAGAYVSNAAAVKWDPNYVRRVTFNVGRVAEVTANSILLAQALPGGAPANGASAQEVVAFVDREGGSFFQEWSALFVAEEETGGRVCFYYPRVSPSPGAKTSGAFLRERLLDVAKPLSAIALEAGFIALPFVDTNDGQVVLCYRSYFPAAAAAAY
;
A
#
# COMPACT_ATOMS: atom_id res chain seq x y z
N MET A 1 -1.44 20.69 43.50
CA MET A 1 -1.27 19.84 42.32
C MET A 1 -0.66 20.69 41.22
N SER A 2 0.52 20.35 40.74
CA SER A 2 1.27 21.19 39.80
C SER A 2 0.65 21.13 38.43
N THR A 3 0.17 22.25 37.92
CA THR A 3 -0.35 22.43 36.53
C THR A 3 0.75 22.46 35.46
N SER A 4 1.98 22.14 35.82
CA SER A 4 3.13 22.25 34.89
C SER A 4 3.16 21.13 33.82
N ALA A 5 2.53 19.99 34.06
CA ALA A 5 2.53 18.86 33.12
C ALA A 5 1.76 19.14 31.81
N LEU A 6 0.82 20.11 31.82
CA LEU A 6 0.07 20.48 30.61
C LEU A 6 0.75 21.56 29.75
N ARG A 7 1.89 22.07 30.19
CA ARG A 7 2.62 23.15 29.51
C ARG A 7 3.96 22.76 28.91
N ALA A 8 4.35 21.50 28.95
CA ALA A 8 5.50 21.04 28.21
C ALA A 8 5.14 21.12 26.71
N ALA A 9 5.45 22.26 26.10
CA ALA A 9 5.40 22.39 24.66
C ALA A 9 6.42 21.41 24.09
N MET A 10 5.94 20.32 23.55
CA MET A 10 6.79 19.37 22.85
C MET A 10 6.96 19.91 21.43
N VAL A 11 8.19 20.07 21.03
CA VAL A 11 8.55 20.35 19.64
C VAL A 11 9.00 19.01 19.07
N PRO A 12 8.12 18.26 18.38
CA PRO A 12 8.51 17.00 17.78
C PRO A 12 9.52 17.28 16.68
N VAL A 13 10.79 17.02 16.96
CA VAL A 13 11.84 17.03 15.93
C VAL A 13 11.88 15.64 15.36
N THR A 14 11.21 15.46 14.23
CA THR A 14 11.19 14.18 13.53
C THR A 14 12.14 14.23 12.36
N ARG A 15 13.03 13.25 12.27
CA ARG A 15 13.91 13.09 11.11
C ARG A 15 13.30 12.19 10.06
N GLN A 16 12.42 11.30 10.46
CA GLN A 16 11.89 10.26 9.59
C GLN A 16 10.42 10.00 9.90
N MET A 17 9.65 9.74 8.86
CA MET A 17 8.26 9.33 8.94
C MET A 17 8.07 8.00 8.19
N ARG A 18 7.27 7.12 8.74
CA ARG A 18 6.97 5.82 8.14
C ARG A 18 5.49 5.73 7.81
N ALA A 19 5.16 5.09 6.69
CA ALA A 19 3.79 4.94 6.23
C ALA A 19 3.34 3.49 6.27
N TYR A 20 2.10 3.28 6.74
CA TYR A 20 1.43 1.99 6.75
C TYR A 20 0.07 2.13 6.11
N PHE A 21 -0.26 1.22 5.21
CA PHE A 21 -1.53 1.22 4.50
C PHE A 21 -2.26 -0.11 4.69
N ALA A 22 -3.57 -0.04 4.77
CA ALA A 22 -4.43 -1.21 4.81
C ALA A 22 -5.63 -0.99 3.88
N PRO A 23 -6.12 -2.02 3.18
CA PRO A 23 -7.26 -1.86 2.28
C PRO A 23 -8.54 -1.55 3.05
N VAL A 24 -9.39 -0.71 2.46
CA VAL A 24 -10.76 -0.45 2.91
C VAL A 24 -11.72 -1.34 2.13
N ASN A 25 -12.70 -1.93 2.80
CA ASN A 25 -13.78 -2.61 2.11
C ASN A 25 -14.69 -1.55 1.45
N ARG A 26 -14.63 -1.47 0.13
CA ARG A 26 -15.36 -0.44 -0.64
C ARG A 26 -16.87 -0.62 -0.63
N GLU A 27 -17.36 -1.84 -0.47
CA GLU A 27 -18.79 -2.10 -0.45
C GLU A 27 -19.44 -1.61 0.83
N THR A 28 -18.81 -1.94 1.96
CA THR A 28 -19.32 -1.59 3.28
C THR A 28 -18.72 -0.29 3.80
N GLU A 29 -17.78 0.32 3.05
CA GLU A 29 -17.02 1.50 3.45
C GLU A 29 -16.30 1.33 4.81
N THR A 30 -15.98 0.08 5.15
CA THR A 30 -15.37 -0.26 6.44
C THR A 30 -13.86 -0.12 6.37
N PRO A 31 -13.27 0.83 7.10
CA PRO A 31 -11.81 0.98 7.18
C PRO A 31 -11.18 -0.07 8.07
N THR A 32 -9.88 -0.28 7.89
CA THR A 32 -9.07 -1.00 8.87
C THR A 32 -8.73 -0.07 10.02
N ILE A 33 -9.20 -0.40 11.21
CA ILE A 33 -9.04 0.47 12.39
C ILE A 33 -7.61 0.38 12.93
N PHE A 34 -7.05 1.53 13.23
CA PHE A 34 -5.86 1.67 14.06
C PHE A 34 -6.28 2.07 15.47
N ASP A 35 -6.05 1.19 16.43
CA ASP A 35 -6.29 1.49 17.85
C ASP A 35 -4.96 1.76 18.56
N PRO A 36 -4.67 3.02 18.85
CA PRO A 36 -3.45 3.40 19.53
C PRO A 36 -3.39 2.91 21.00
N GLY A 37 -4.54 2.65 21.61
CA GLY A 37 -4.64 2.24 23.01
C GLY A 37 -4.39 0.76 23.25
N SER A 38 -4.51 -0.06 22.23
CA SER A 38 -4.42 -1.52 22.36
C SER A 38 -3.00 -2.03 22.65
N GLY A 39 -1.97 -1.23 22.40
CA GLY A 39 -0.57 -1.66 22.44
C GLY A 39 -0.22 -2.76 21.43
N ALA A 40 -1.18 -3.16 20.61
CA ALA A 40 -1.09 -4.31 19.72
C ALA A 40 -0.55 -3.98 18.32
N PHE A 41 -0.07 -2.76 18.09
CA PHE A 41 0.50 -2.37 16.81
C PHE A 41 2.04 -2.27 16.87
N PRO A 42 2.76 -3.37 16.64
CA PRO A 42 4.21 -3.34 16.53
C PRO A 42 4.61 -2.71 15.20
N PHE A 43 5.23 -1.55 15.21
CA PHE A 43 5.60 -0.80 14.01
C PHE A 43 6.64 -1.52 13.14
N SER A 44 7.45 -2.40 13.72
CA SER A 44 8.40 -3.24 12.98
C SER A 44 7.75 -4.46 12.30
N ALA A 45 6.55 -4.85 12.74
CA ALA A 45 5.83 -6.00 12.20
C ALA A 45 4.31 -5.72 12.33
N PRO A 46 3.76 -4.83 11.49
CA PRO A 46 2.37 -4.41 11.59
C PRO A 46 1.42 -5.60 11.44
N PRO A 47 0.33 -5.66 12.23
CA PRO A 47 -0.62 -6.75 12.14
C PRO A 47 -1.35 -6.71 10.80
N SER A 48 -1.71 -7.89 10.26
CA SER A 48 -2.56 -7.99 9.08
C SER A 48 -3.90 -7.26 9.32
N PRO A 49 -4.45 -6.49 8.37
CA PRO A 49 -4.02 -6.36 6.96
C PRO A 49 -3.08 -5.16 6.68
N TRP A 50 -2.49 -4.53 7.70
CA TRP A 50 -1.58 -3.42 7.52
C TRP A 50 -0.33 -3.82 6.75
N ILE A 51 0.07 -3.00 5.80
CA ILE A 51 1.25 -3.16 4.94
C ILE A 51 2.19 -2.01 5.26
N ASP A 52 3.42 -2.35 5.60
CA ASP A 52 4.49 -1.37 5.80
C ASP A 52 5.03 -0.92 4.44
N LEU A 53 4.95 0.37 4.17
CA LEU A 53 5.45 0.96 2.93
C LEU A 53 6.85 1.57 3.06
N GLY A 54 7.46 1.43 4.23
CA GLY A 54 8.79 1.98 4.50
C GLY A 54 8.76 3.47 4.86
N TRP A 55 9.91 4.09 4.68
CA TRP A 55 10.13 5.50 5.00
C TRP A 55 9.61 6.41 3.90
N ILE A 56 9.10 7.56 4.32
CA ILE A 56 8.61 8.62 3.43
C ILE A 56 9.27 9.96 3.77
N GLU A 57 9.33 10.83 2.78
CA GLU A 57 9.84 12.19 2.87
C GLU A 57 8.81 13.18 2.37
N ASN A 58 9.04 14.47 2.63
CA ASN A 58 8.22 15.57 2.14
C ASN A 58 6.73 15.44 2.54
N PHE A 59 6.48 14.90 3.73
CA PHE A 59 5.11 14.71 4.21
C PHE A 59 4.43 16.04 4.45
N GLU A 60 3.39 16.32 3.68
CA GLU A 60 2.60 17.53 3.77
C GLU A 60 1.12 17.18 3.98
N ARG A 61 0.46 17.94 4.83
CA ARG A 61 -0.97 17.82 5.11
C ARG A 61 -1.62 19.16 4.92
N SER A 62 -2.61 19.22 4.05
CA SER A 62 -3.47 20.37 3.91
C SER A 62 -4.92 20.02 4.25
N TYR A 63 -5.63 20.95 4.84
CA TYR A 63 -7.07 20.86 5.01
C TYR A 63 -7.68 22.24 4.81
N SER A 64 -8.81 22.28 4.15
CA SER A 64 -9.53 23.50 3.92
C SER A 64 -11.04 23.29 4.08
N THR A 65 -11.70 24.32 4.54
CA THR A 65 -13.15 24.39 4.57
C THR A 65 -13.55 25.66 3.87
N PRO A 66 -14.19 25.61 2.70
CA PRO A 66 -14.67 26.81 2.06
C PRO A 66 -15.71 27.48 2.97
N THR A 67 -15.53 28.75 3.20
CA THR A 67 -16.48 29.56 3.99
C THR A 67 -17.20 30.50 3.06
N ASN A 68 -18.52 30.42 3.01
CA ASN A 68 -19.38 31.34 2.27
C ASN A 68 -20.00 32.32 3.26
N ALA A 69 -19.76 33.61 3.04
CA ALA A 69 -20.38 34.67 3.82
C ALA A 69 -21.63 35.17 3.14
N VAL A 70 -22.74 35.21 3.84
CA VAL A 70 -23.94 35.93 3.40
C VAL A 70 -23.79 37.38 3.84
N GLN A 71 -23.75 38.26 2.86
CA GLN A 71 -23.68 39.69 3.10
C GLN A 71 -25.09 40.28 3.24
N SER A 72 -25.29 41.15 4.20
CA SER A 72 -26.56 41.80 4.46
C SER A 72 -26.36 43.31 4.63
N GLY A 73 -27.29 44.08 4.07
CA GLY A 73 -27.35 45.54 4.20
C GLY A 73 -26.49 46.30 3.19
N ALA A 74 -26.67 47.60 3.15
CA ALA A 74 -26.06 48.53 2.19
C ALA A 74 -24.52 48.64 2.28
N ARG A 75 -23.92 48.14 3.35
CA ARG A 75 -22.47 48.13 3.57
C ARG A 75 -21.81 46.79 3.30
N SER A 76 -22.53 45.80 2.74
CA SER A 76 -22.01 44.45 2.44
C SER A 76 -21.25 43.79 3.62
N LEU A 77 -21.77 43.95 4.81
CA LEU A 77 -21.19 43.34 5.99
C LEU A 77 -21.59 41.86 6.06
N PRO A 78 -20.67 40.95 6.45
CA PRO A 78 -21.03 39.54 6.61
C PRO A 78 -22.00 39.36 7.77
N ALA A 79 -23.22 38.93 7.47
CA ALA A 79 -24.30 38.68 8.45
C ALA A 79 -24.27 37.25 8.98
N ALA A 80 -23.82 36.27 8.17
CA ALA A 80 -23.66 34.90 8.55
C ALA A 80 -22.55 34.24 7.73
N GLN A 81 -21.90 33.23 8.30
CA GLN A 81 -20.95 32.38 7.60
C GLN A 81 -21.41 30.94 7.60
N PHE A 82 -21.40 30.33 6.45
CA PHE A 82 -21.65 28.90 6.28
C PHE A 82 -20.34 28.22 5.91
N ARG A 83 -20.03 27.14 6.62
CA ARG A 83 -18.90 26.29 6.30
C ARG A 83 -19.32 25.23 5.28
N GLY A 84 -18.59 25.12 4.21
CA GLY A 84 -18.71 24.01 3.26
C GLY A 84 -18.09 22.72 3.81
N PRO A 85 -18.05 21.67 2.98
CA PRO A 85 -17.44 20.42 3.36
C PRO A 85 -15.94 20.62 3.68
N LEU A 86 -15.46 19.85 4.64
CA LEU A 86 -14.04 19.81 4.95
C LEU A 86 -13.33 18.95 3.91
N GLU A 87 -12.32 19.50 3.26
CA GLU A 87 -11.43 18.80 2.33
C GLU A 87 -10.07 18.65 2.98
N ALA A 88 -9.51 17.46 2.94
CA ALA A 88 -8.17 17.20 3.43
C ALA A 88 -7.37 16.39 2.41
N ARG A 89 -6.10 16.76 2.29
CA ARG A 89 -5.15 16.13 1.38
C ARG A 89 -3.86 15.80 2.12
N VAL A 90 -3.23 14.71 1.71
CA VAL A 90 -1.92 14.27 2.18
C VAL A 90 -1.04 14.02 0.97
N ASP A 91 0.13 14.62 0.96
CA ASP A 91 1.13 14.47 -0.09
C ASP A 91 2.46 14.06 0.54
N PHE A 92 3.21 13.18 -0.10
CA PHE A 92 4.53 12.74 0.36
C PHE A 92 5.31 12.04 -0.77
N SER A 93 6.57 11.72 -0.50
CA SER A 93 7.42 10.98 -1.43
C SER A 93 7.87 9.66 -0.78
N PHE A 94 7.75 8.56 -1.51
CA PHE A 94 8.32 7.28 -1.10
C PHE A 94 9.84 7.29 -1.27
N VAL A 95 10.57 6.83 -0.26
CA VAL A 95 12.04 6.65 -0.32
C VAL A 95 12.39 5.35 -1.06
N GLU A 96 11.57 4.32 -0.87
CA GLU A 96 11.76 3.01 -1.45
C GLU A 96 10.75 2.75 -2.57
N TRP A 97 11.19 2.00 -3.59
CA TRP A 97 10.35 1.58 -4.69
C TRP A 97 9.86 0.15 -4.48
N GLY A 98 8.56 -0.02 -4.67
CA GLY A 98 7.92 -1.32 -4.65
C GLY A 98 6.65 -1.30 -5.48
N LYS A 99 6.04 -2.45 -5.67
CA LYS A 99 4.79 -2.59 -6.44
C LYS A 99 3.69 -1.66 -5.91
N LEU A 100 3.47 -1.68 -4.59
CA LEU A 100 2.40 -0.91 -4.00
C LEU A 100 2.71 0.59 -4.01
N GLN A 101 3.95 0.97 -3.77
CA GLN A 101 4.36 2.37 -3.84
C GLN A 101 4.12 2.95 -5.24
N MET A 102 4.45 2.21 -6.29
CA MET A 102 4.16 2.61 -7.68
C MET A 102 2.65 2.73 -7.91
N ALA A 103 1.88 1.73 -7.54
CA ALA A 103 0.42 1.74 -7.70
C ALA A 103 -0.25 2.88 -6.93
N LEU A 104 0.19 3.15 -5.71
CA LEU A 104 -0.34 4.25 -4.88
C LEU A 104 0.05 5.63 -5.43
N SER A 105 1.27 5.77 -5.95
CA SER A 105 1.74 7.01 -6.58
C SER A 105 0.88 7.40 -7.79
N CYS A 106 0.51 6.45 -8.62
CA CYS A 106 -0.23 6.68 -9.86
C CYS A 106 -1.74 6.47 -9.71
N GLY A 107 -2.21 5.92 -8.58
CA GLY A 107 -3.60 5.48 -8.43
C GLY A 107 -3.96 4.36 -9.40
N SER A 108 -2.98 3.53 -9.74
CA SER A 108 -3.06 2.52 -10.80
C SER A 108 -3.20 1.10 -10.26
N GLU A 109 -3.71 0.22 -11.08
CA GLU A 109 -3.67 -1.22 -10.84
C GLU A 109 -2.32 -1.77 -11.23
N HIS A 110 -1.65 -2.45 -10.31
CA HIS A 110 -0.41 -3.13 -10.61
C HIS A 110 -0.61 -4.64 -10.78
N MET A 111 0.24 -5.22 -11.60
CA MET A 111 0.11 -6.60 -12.05
C MET A 111 1.45 -7.32 -11.94
N ASN A 112 1.38 -8.60 -11.58
CA ASN A 112 2.52 -9.48 -11.75
C ASN A 112 2.63 -9.88 -13.23
N VAL A 113 3.82 -9.72 -13.80
CA VAL A 113 4.15 -10.27 -15.11
C VAL A 113 4.61 -11.71 -14.89
N LEU A 114 3.85 -12.65 -15.40
CA LEU A 114 4.06 -14.09 -15.20
C LEU A 114 4.84 -14.68 -16.36
N ALA A 115 5.65 -15.70 -16.08
CA ALA A 115 6.39 -16.43 -17.11
C ALA A 115 5.40 -17.06 -18.10
N PRO A 116 5.62 -16.90 -19.42
CA PRO A 116 4.76 -17.51 -20.41
C PRO A 116 4.87 -19.03 -20.41
N MET A 117 3.78 -19.68 -20.73
CA MET A 117 3.77 -21.13 -20.94
C MET A 117 4.63 -21.49 -22.16
N ALA A 118 5.51 -22.45 -22.01
CA ALA A 118 6.40 -22.89 -23.07
C ALA A 118 5.61 -23.30 -24.34
N GLY A 119 6.02 -22.77 -25.48
CA GLY A 119 5.38 -23.06 -26.76
C GLY A 119 4.05 -22.32 -27.02
N SER A 120 3.59 -21.47 -26.08
CA SER A 120 2.39 -20.66 -26.29
C SER A 120 2.67 -19.47 -27.22
N ALA A 121 1.69 -19.15 -28.05
CA ALA A 121 1.71 -17.95 -28.87
C ALA A 121 0.99 -16.79 -28.18
N PRO A 122 1.37 -15.54 -28.43
CA PRO A 122 0.61 -14.39 -27.95
C PRO A 122 -0.85 -14.43 -28.44
N SER A 123 -1.78 -14.03 -27.57
CA SER A 123 -3.17 -13.89 -27.98
C SER A 123 -3.34 -12.71 -28.94
N PRO A 124 -4.40 -12.68 -29.78
CA PRO A 124 -4.70 -11.53 -30.62
C PRO A 124 -4.91 -10.22 -29.86
N SER A 125 -5.28 -10.30 -28.61
CA SER A 125 -5.42 -9.14 -27.70
C SER A 125 -4.09 -8.69 -27.09
N GLY A 126 -3.01 -9.36 -27.41
CA GLY A 126 -1.67 -9.12 -26.88
C GLY A 126 -1.37 -9.94 -25.64
N GLY A 127 -0.48 -10.33 -25.13
CA GLY A 127 -0.18 -11.16 -24.00
C GLY A 127 -0.07 -12.63 -24.33
N THR A 128 0.67 -13.35 -23.54
CA THR A 128 0.98 -14.75 -23.73
C THR A 128 0.47 -15.54 -22.52
N PRO A 129 -0.24 -16.66 -22.70
CA PRO A 129 -0.70 -17.46 -21.57
C PRO A 129 0.44 -17.83 -20.64
N ALA A 130 0.20 -17.69 -19.35
CA ALA A 130 1.15 -18.07 -18.32
C ALA A 130 1.01 -19.54 -17.93
N ALA A 131 2.10 -20.11 -17.40
CA ALA A 131 2.14 -21.50 -16.97
C ALA A 131 1.74 -21.62 -15.49
N GLY A 132 0.46 -21.91 -15.22
CA GLY A 132 -0.02 -22.19 -13.86
C GLY A 132 0.16 -23.66 -13.49
N ILE A 133 0.68 -23.93 -12.31
CA ILE A 133 0.81 -25.28 -11.75
C ILE A 133 -0.06 -25.34 -10.48
N ALA A 134 -0.96 -26.33 -10.44
CA ALA A 134 -1.89 -26.49 -9.31
C ALA A 134 -1.13 -26.76 -8.01
N VAL A 135 -1.48 -26.02 -6.99
CA VAL A 135 -1.02 -26.20 -5.61
C VAL A 135 -1.93 -27.23 -4.94
N LEU A 136 -1.35 -28.24 -4.33
CA LEU A 136 -2.10 -29.34 -3.71
C LEU A 136 -2.55 -29.00 -2.27
N PRO A 137 -3.62 -29.64 -1.81
CA PRO A 137 -4.03 -29.58 -0.40
C PRO A 137 -2.90 -29.99 0.53
N GLY A 138 -2.86 -29.40 1.72
CA GLY A 138 -1.78 -29.61 2.69
C GLY A 138 -0.65 -28.59 2.57
N SER A 139 -0.69 -27.70 1.59
CA SER A 139 0.21 -26.56 1.51
C SER A 139 0.01 -25.60 2.68
N THR A 140 1.11 -25.02 3.13
CA THR A 140 1.14 -23.98 4.18
C THR A 140 1.58 -22.64 3.57
N ALA A 141 1.65 -21.62 4.38
CA ALA A 141 2.17 -20.32 3.92
C ALA A 141 3.65 -20.39 3.51
N SER A 142 4.44 -21.32 4.05
CA SER A 142 5.88 -21.44 3.81
C SER A 142 6.29 -22.68 3.01
N GLU A 143 5.38 -23.65 2.83
CA GLU A 143 5.65 -24.86 2.05
C GLU A 143 4.48 -25.15 1.11
N LEU A 144 4.76 -25.20 -0.17
CA LEU A 144 3.79 -25.47 -1.23
C LEU A 144 3.94 -26.90 -1.72
N MET A 145 2.85 -27.67 -1.68
CA MET A 145 2.79 -29.05 -2.17
C MET A 145 2.39 -29.08 -3.63
N PHE A 146 3.04 -29.92 -4.40
CA PHE A 146 2.80 -30.09 -5.84
C PHE A 146 2.71 -31.55 -6.24
N GLY A 147 2.16 -31.81 -7.44
CA GLY A 147 2.19 -33.12 -8.04
C GLY A 147 3.62 -33.57 -8.35
N PRO A 148 3.82 -34.93 -8.47
CA PRO A 148 5.13 -35.48 -8.77
C PRO A 148 5.74 -34.90 -10.05
N GLY A 149 7.01 -34.52 -9.98
CA GLY A 149 7.78 -33.99 -11.13
C GLY A 149 7.49 -32.55 -11.57
N THR A 150 6.55 -31.85 -10.90
CA THR A 150 6.20 -30.46 -11.29
C THR A 150 7.05 -29.43 -10.59
N THR A 151 7.69 -29.75 -9.48
CA THR A 151 8.52 -28.82 -8.68
C THR A 151 9.77 -28.36 -9.44
N SER A 152 10.26 -29.16 -10.41
CA SER A 152 11.41 -28.82 -11.25
C SER A 152 11.16 -27.60 -12.14
N ALA A 153 9.91 -27.18 -12.34
CA ALA A 153 9.56 -25.98 -13.08
C ALA A 153 9.94 -24.70 -12.31
N PHE A 154 10.20 -24.81 -11.01
CA PHE A 154 10.45 -23.65 -10.14
C PHE A 154 11.81 -23.78 -9.41
N PRO A 155 12.92 -23.46 -10.06
CA PRO A 155 14.24 -23.54 -9.44
C PRO A 155 14.38 -22.61 -8.24
N VAL A 156 15.34 -22.90 -7.38
CA VAL A 156 15.70 -22.04 -6.24
C VAL A 156 16.00 -20.62 -6.70
N GLY A 157 15.45 -19.65 -6.00
CA GLY A 157 15.56 -18.23 -6.32
C GLY A 157 14.39 -17.67 -7.14
N THR A 158 13.58 -18.52 -7.77
CA THR A 158 12.37 -18.11 -8.52
C THR A 158 11.37 -17.39 -7.59
N LEU A 159 10.68 -16.40 -8.12
CA LEU A 159 9.54 -15.78 -7.46
C LEU A 159 8.25 -16.44 -7.94
N LEU A 160 7.41 -16.88 -7.02
CA LEU A 160 6.12 -17.49 -7.28
C LEU A 160 4.98 -16.62 -6.80
N ALA A 161 4.03 -16.34 -7.68
CA ALA A 161 2.71 -15.83 -7.30
C ALA A 161 1.78 -17.03 -7.08
N VAL A 162 1.01 -16.99 -6.00
CA VAL A 162 0.12 -18.09 -5.61
C VAL A 162 -1.27 -17.54 -5.31
N ASP A 163 -2.24 -17.86 -6.16
CA ASP A 163 -3.66 -17.52 -5.91
C ASP A 163 -4.63 -18.35 -6.78
N VAL A 164 -5.89 -18.33 -6.41
CA VAL A 164 -6.98 -18.92 -7.21
C VAL A 164 -7.26 -18.10 -8.47
N ASP A 165 -7.07 -16.79 -8.42
CA ASP A 165 -7.35 -15.88 -9.53
C ASP A 165 -6.28 -15.91 -10.63
N TYR A 166 -5.17 -16.61 -10.42
CA TYR A 166 -4.16 -16.82 -11.45
C TYR A 166 -4.49 -17.99 -12.39
N GLN A 167 -5.63 -18.62 -12.25
CA GLN A 167 -6.06 -19.66 -13.17
C GLN A 167 -6.56 -19.08 -14.48
N GLN A 168 -6.10 -19.64 -15.60
CA GLN A 168 -6.52 -19.28 -16.96
C GLN A 168 -6.30 -17.80 -17.33
N GLN A 169 -5.36 -17.14 -16.69
CA GLN A 169 -5.01 -15.75 -17.03
C GLN A 169 -4.33 -15.69 -18.38
N THR A 170 -4.75 -14.76 -19.19
CA THR A 170 -4.01 -14.37 -20.40
C THR A 170 -3.11 -13.19 -20.08
N GLY A 171 -1.98 -13.12 -20.74
CA GLY A 171 -1.01 -12.07 -20.49
C GLY A 171 -1.48 -10.68 -20.84
N TYR A 172 -0.73 -9.72 -20.40
CA TYR A 172 -0.97 -8.29 -20.51
C TYR A 172 -0.87 -7.76 -21.94
N VAL A 173 -1.68 -6.78 -22.26
CA VAL A 173 -1.82 -6.16 -23.58
C VAL A 173 -1.26 -4.73 -23.54
N GLY A 174 -0.56 -4.32 -24.58
CA GLY A 174 -0.27 -2.92 -24.87
C GLY A 174 1.17 -2.46 -24.61
N SER A 175 1.91 -3.09 -23.71
CA SER A 175 3.32 -2.74 -23.44
C SER A 175 4.33 -3.58 -24.22
N GLY A 176 3.88 -4.64 -24.88
CA GLY A 176 4.78 -5.66 -25.47
C GLY A 176 5.41 -6.59 -24.42
N ILE A 177 5.06 -6.45 -23.16
CA ILE A 177 5.51 -7.32 -22.07
C ILE A 177 4.49 -8.43 -21.89
N ALA A 178 4.91 -9.68 -22.05
CA ALA A 178 4.08 -10.83 -21.75
C ALA A 178 3.86 -10.92 -20.23
N GLY A 179 2.61 -11.14 -19.85
CA GLY A 179 2.27 -11.29 -18.45
C GLY A 179 0.82 -11.67 -18.27
N ALA A 180 0.47 -12.18 -17.11
CA ALA A 180 -0.90 -12.40 -16.72
C ALA A 180 -1.25 -11.43 -15.58
N TYR A 181 -2.48 -11.02 -15.55
CA TYR A 181 -3.01 -10.17 -14.51
C TYR A 181 -4.34 -10.72 -14.00
N VAL A 182 -4.68 -10.35 -12.80
CA VAL A 182 -5.97 -10.69 -12.25
C VAL A 182 -7.02 -9.79 -12.85
N SER A 183 -7.95 -10.38 -13.59
CA SER A 183 -8.98 -9.65 -14.33
C SER A 183 -10.33 -9.55 -13.60
N ASN A 184 -10.47 -10.20 -12.44
CA ASN A 184 -11.73 -10.24 -11.73
C ASN A 184 -11.98 -8.95 -10.92
N ALA A 185 -12.52 -7.93 -11.60
CA ALA A 185 -12.84 -6.65 -10.95
C ALA A 185 -13.88 -6.78 -9.81
N ALA A 186 -14.69 -7.83 -9.82
CA ALA A 186 -15.66 -8.08 -8.73
C ALA A 186 -14.94 -8.44 -7.43
N ALA A 187 -13.84 -9.20 -7.47
CA ALA A 187 -13.09 -9.55 -6.28
C ALA A 187 -12.48 -8.33 -5.59
N VAL A 188 -12.04 -7.33 -6.34
CA VAL A 188 -11.53 -6.07 -5.77
C VAL A 188 -12.60 -5.34 -4.96
N LYS A 189 -13.85 -5.40 -5.41
CA LYS A 189 -14.97 -4.73 -4.75
C LYS A 189 -15.40 -5.42 -3.45
N TRP A 190 -15.39 -6.75 -3.44
CA TRP A 190 -15.99 -7.54 -2.37
C TRP A 190 -14.96 -8.13 -1.39
N ASP A 191 -13.70 -8.22 -1.79
CA ASP A 191 -12.61 -8.76 -0.98
C ASP A 191 -11.69 -7.64 -0.48
N PRO A 192 -11.79 -7.23 0.81
CA PRO A 192 -10.93 -6.19 1.36
C PRO A 192 -9.43 -6.56 1.34
N ASN A 193 -9.13 -7.85 1.25
CA ASN A 193 -7.76 -8.36 1.19
C ASN A 193 -7.28 -8.66 -0.24
N TYR A 194 -8.09 -8.34 -1.26
CA TYR A 194 -7.79 -8.69 -2.65
C TYR A 194 -6.39 -8.26 -3.09
N VAL A 195 -6.06 -6.98 -2.91
CA VAL A 195 -4.74 -6.46 -3.30
C VAL A 195 -3.63 -7.19 -2.58
N ARG A 196 -3.78 -7.41 -1.26
CA ARG A 196 -2.78 -8.11 -0.47
C ARG A 196 -2.62 -9.55 -0.92
N ARG A 197 -3.72 -10.26 -1.08
CA ARG A 197 -3.77 -11.66 -1.46
C ARG A 197 -3.20 -11.89 -2.87
N VAL A 198 -3.67 -11.14 -3.85
CA VAL A 198 -3.32 -11.34 -5.25
C VAL A 198 -1.96 -10.73 -5.60
N THR A 199 -1.73 -9.51 -5.17
CA THR A 199 -0.55 -8.75 -5.58
C THR A 199 0.70 -9.11 -4.80
N PHE A 200 0.54 -9.24 -3.48
CA PHE A 200 1.66 -9.46 -2.57
C PHE A 200 1.84 -10.92 -2.18
N ASN A 201 0.95 -11.80 -2.61
CA ASN A 201 1.08 -13.23 -2.32
C ASN A 201 2.12 -13.88 -3.21
N VAL A 202 3.34 -13.37 -3.10
CA VAL A 202 4.52 -13.77 -3.86
C VAL A 202 5.59 -14.23 -2.89
N GLY A 203 6.13 -15.44 -3.12
CA GLY A 203 7.21 -16.00 -2.33
C GLY A 203 8.42 -16.34 -3.19
N ARG A 204 9.62 -16.24 -2.60
CA ARG A 204 10.85 -16.72 -3.25
C ARG A 204 11.11 -18.15 -2.88
N VAL A 205 11.42 -18.99 -3.86
CA VAL A 205 11.81 -20.38 -3.66
C VAL A 205 13.16 -20.46 -2.94
N ALA A 206 13.19 -21.09 -1.78
CA ALA A 206 14.41 -21.34 -1.00
C ALA A 206 14.94 -22.75 -1.20
N GLU A 207 14.04 -23.75 -1.29
CA GLU A 207 14.40 -25.15 -1.46
C GLU A 207 13.34 -25.86 -2.31
N VAL A 208 13.78 -26.83 -3.09
CA VAL A 208 12.93 -27.65 -3.95
C VAL A 208 13.13 -29.12 -3.58
N THR A 209 12.04 -29.80 -3.26
CA THR A 209 12.00 -31.25 -3.04
C THR A 209 11.29 -31.94 -4.20
N ALA A 210 11.12 -33.26 -4.15
CA ALA A 210 10.42 -34.00 -5.18
C ALA A 210 8.94 -33.58 -5.35
N ASN A 211 8.28 -33.17 -4.25
CA ASN A 211 6.83 -32.89 -4.22
C ASN A 211 6.48 -31.60 -3.50
N SER A 212 7.46 -30.86 -3.00
CA SER A 212 7.20 -29.58 -2.32
C SER A 212 8.27 -28.53 -2.63
N ILE A 213 7.90 -27.29 -2.40
CA ILE A 213 8.75 -26.11 -2.50
C ILE A 213 8.65 -25.37 -1.18
N LEU A 214 9.81 -25.12 -0.56
CA LEU A 214 9.91 -24.25 0.60
C LEU A 214 10.18 -22.82 0.14
N LEU A 215 9.48 -21.88 0.74
CA LEU A 215 9.64 -20.45 0.49
C LEU A 215 10.57 -19.82 1.52
N ALA A 216 11.38 -18.87 1.10
CA ALA A 216 12.30 -18.13 1.96
C ALA A 216 11.55 -17.32 3.05
N GLN A 217 10.32 -16.93 2.77
CA GLN A 217 9.41 -16.23 3.68
C GLN A 217 8.00 -16.77 3.46
N ALA A 218 7.21 -16.77 4.52
CA ALA A 218 5.81 -17.16 4.43
C ALA A 218 5.03 -16.22 3.49
N LEU A 219 4.11 -16.79 2.73
CA LEU A 219 3.20 -16.01 1.88
C LEU A 219 2.38 -15.05 2.73
N PRO A 220 2.32 -13.76 2.36
CA PRO A 220 1.53 -12.76 3.09
C PRO A 220 0.02 -13.09 3.16
N GLY A 221 -0.49 -13.84 2.19
CA GLY A 221 -1.88 -14.30 2.15
C GLY A 221 -2.18 -15.48 3.06
N GLY A 222 -1.18 -16.08 3.71
CA GLY A 222 -1.33 -17.30 4.49
C GLY A 222 -1.25 -18.57 3.63
N ALA A 223 -1.82 -19.68 4.13
CA ALA A 223 -1.89 -20.93 3.38
C ALA A 223 -2.74 -20.74 2.11
N PRO A 224 -2.32 -21.33 0.95
CA PRO A 224 -3.09 -21.23 -0.27
C PRO A 224 -4.50 -21.83 -0.13
N ALA A 225 -5.47 -21.18 -0.73
CA ALA A 225 -6.83 -21.71 -0.81
C ALA A 225 -6.90 -22.95 -1.72
N ASN A 226 -7.91 -23.77 -1.52
CA ASN A 226 -8.17 -24.90 -2.42
C ASN A 226 -8.39 -24.41 -3.86
N GLY A 227 -7.71 -25.05 -4.80
CA GLY A 227 -7.77 -24.69 -6.20
C GLY A 227 -6.79 -23.57 -6.60
N ALA A 228 -5.94 -23.12 -5.70
CA ALA A 228 -4.87 -22.18 -6.04
C ALA A 228 -3.86 -22.79 -7.03
N SER A 229 -3.26 -21.93 -7.83
CA SER A 229 -2.12 -22.27 -8.69
C SER A 229 -0.94 -21.36 -8.37
N ALA A 230 0.26 -21.89 -8.59
CA ALA A 230 1.50 -21.15 -8.53
C ALA A 230 2.00 -20.85 -9.94
N GLN A 231 2.55 -19.67 -10.12
CA GLN A 231 3.11 -19.22 -11.40
C GLN A 231 4.37 -18.40 -11.15
N GLU A 232 5.37 -18.56 -12.01
CA GLU A 232 6.59 -17.79 -11.93
C GLU A 232 6.33 -16.32 -12.26
N VAL A 233 6.86 -15.44 -11.40
CA VAL A 233 6.82 -13.98 -11.60
C VAL A 233 8.17 -13.53 -12.13
N VAL A 234 8.19 -12.95 -13.32
CA VAL A 234 9.40 -12.43 -13.97
C VAL A 234 9.57 -10.93 -13.79
N ALA A 235 8.47 -10.21 -13.60
CA ALA A 235 8.46 -8.77 -13.40
C ALA A 235 7.12 -8.31 -12.79
N PHE A 236 6.96 -7.03 -12.60
CA PHE A 236 5.65 -6.42 -12.37
C PHE A 236 5.50 -5.16 -13.21
N VAL A 237 4.27 -4.76 -13.46
CA VAL A 237 3.91 -3.58 -14.23
C VAL A 237 2.67 -2.95 -13.62
N ASP A 238 2.54 -1.65 -13.69
CA ASP A 238 1.32 -0.92 -13.39
C ASP A 238 0.77 -0.19 -14.60
N ARG A 239 -0.51 0.15 -14.57
CA ARG A 239 -1.20 0.86 -15.66
C ARG A 239 -1.78 2.16 -15.13
N GLU A 240 -1.17 3.26 -15.51
CA GLU A 240 -1.76 4.58 -15.26
C GLU A 240 -3.03 4.77 -16.09
N GLY A 241 -4.01 5.48 -15.49
CA GLY A 241 -5.28 5.77 -16.14
C GLY A 241 -6.26 4.61 -16.21
N GLY A 242 -5.96 3.50 -15.55
CA GLY A 242 -6.90 2.39 -15.37
C GLY A 242 -8.06 2.77 -14.43
N SER A 243 -9.15 2.00 -14.49
CA SER A 243 -10.36 2.23 -13.66
C SER A 243 -10.26 1.61 -12.27
N PHE A 244 -9.08 1.15 -11.86
CA PHE A 244 -8.89 0.56 -10.54
C PHE A 244 -8.87 1.65 -9.47
N PHE A 245 -9.83 1.58 -8.58
CA PHE A 245 -9.93 2.46 -7.43
C PHE A 245 -9.95 1.62 -6.15
N GLN A 246 -8.89 1.68 -5.38
CA GLN A 246 -8.82 1.10 -4.05
C GLN A 246 -8.75 2.23 -3.03
N GLU A 247 -9.66 2.22 -2.06
CA GLU A 247 -9.55 3.05 -0.88
C GLU A 247 -8.66 2.38 0.16
N TRP A 248 -7.97 3.20 0.92
CA TRP A 248 -7.00 2.74 1.92
C TRP A 248 -7.26 3.39 3.26
N SER A 249 -7.04 2.64 4.32
CA SER A 249 -6.75 3.20 5.63
C SER A 249 -5.26 3.50 5.68
N ALA A 250 -4.88 4.70 6.08
CA ALA A 250 -3.49 5.13 6.08
C ALA A 250 -3.06 5.57 7.48
N LEU A 251 -1.90 5.10 7.91
CA LEU A 251 -1.27 5.47 9.17
C LEU A 251 0.14 6.00 8.88
N PHE A 252 0.39 7.23 9.27
CA PHE A 252 1.70 7.86 9.19
C PHE A 252 2.26 8.03 10.60
N VAL A 253 3.46 7.54 10.82
CA VAL A 253 4.12 7.55 12.13
C VAL A 253 5.42 8.34 12.03
N ALA A 254 5.49 9.41 12.79
CA ALA A 254 6.69 10.19 12.98
C ALA A 254 7.33 9.79 14.32
N GLU A 255 8.57 9.33 14.29
CA GLU A 255 9.33 9.00 15.50
C GLU A 255 10.21 10.19 15.90
N GLU A 256 10.13 10.57 17.17
CA GLU A 256 10.99 11.59 17.76
C GLU A 256 12.32 11.00 18.21
N GLU A 257 13.36 11.80 18.24
CA GLU A 257 14.68 11.38 18.77
C GLU A 257 14.61 10.94 20.23
N THR A 258 13.66 11.43 20.97
CA THR A 258 13.41 11.08 22.37
C THR A 258 12.63 9.77 22.55
N GLY A 259 12.20 9.13 21.45
CA GLY A 259 11.40 7.92 21.44
C GLY A 259 9.89 8.14 21.55
N GLY A 260 9.44 9.41 21.54
CA GLY A 260 8.02 9.74 21.38
C GLY A 260 7.55 9.48 19.94
N ARG A 261 6.25 9.35 19.75
CA ARG A 261 5.65 9.11 18.44
C ARG A 261 4.44 9.99 18.21
N VAL A 262 4.36 10.55 17.01
CA VAL A 262 3.18 11.26 16.51
C VAL A 262 2.58 10.42 15.40
N CYS A 263 1.30 10.06 15.54
CA CYS A 263 0.59 9.27 14.56
C CYS A 263 -0.52 10.10 13.91
N PHE A 264 -0.64 9.97 12.59
CA PHE A 264 -1.75 10.51 11.80
C PHE A 264 -2.48 9.32 11.16
N TYR A 265 -3.66 9.00 11.66
CA TYR A 265 -4.48 7.92 11.15
C TYR A 265 -5.64 8.49 10.34
N TYR A 266 -5.69 8.13 9.08
CA TYR A 266 -6.78 8.41 8.16
C TYR A 266 -7.58 7.14 7.95
N PRO A 267 -8.83 7.06 8.40
CA PRO A 267 -9.67 5.89 8.19
C PRO A 267 -9.84 5.54 6.73
N ARG A 268 -10.05 6.56 5.89
CA ARG A 268 -10.26 6.40 4.45
C ARG A 268 -9.49 7.45 3.67
N VAL A 269 -8.68 7.00 2.73
CA VAL A 269 -8.01 7.85 1.74
C VAL A 269 -8.15 7.22 0.35
N SER A 270 -8.23 8.06 -0.65
CA SER A 270 -8.21 7.66 -2.06
C SER A 270 -7.01 8.29 -2.75
N PRO A 271 -6.26 7.55 -3.59
CA PRO A 271 -5.20 8.14 -4.38
C PRO A 271 -5.73 9.31 -5.22
N SER A 272 -5.00 10.42 -5.19
CA SER A 272 -5.32 11.59 -6.01
C SER A 272 -4.52 11.51 -7.30
N PRO A 273 -5.18 11.45 -8.46
CA PRO A 273 -4.46 11.48 -9.73
C PRO A 273 -3.67 12.80 -9.84
N GLY A 274 -2.42 12.71 -10.28
CA GLY A 274 -1.54 13.85 -10.47
C GLY A 274 -0.24 13.80 -9.66
N ALA A 275 0.08 12.64 -9.08
CA ALA A 275 1.41 12.41 -8.54
C ALA A 275 2.49 12.64 -9.60
N LYS A 276 3.56 13.27 -9.19
CA LYS A 276 4.70 13.54 -10.06
C LYS A 276 5.79 12.55 -9.73
N THR A 277 6.33 11.90 -10.73
CA THR A 277 7.59 11.16 -10.57
C THR A 277 8.72 12.14 -10.89
N SER A 278 9.46 12.56 -9.88
CA SER A 278 10.62 13.41 -10.08
C SER A 278 11.88 12.56 -10.15
N GLY A 279 12.60 12.65 -11.26
CA GLY A 279 13.89 12.00 -11.45
C GLY A 279 14.91 12.98 -11.96
N ALA A 280 15.98 13.20 -11.22
CA ALA A 280 17.15 13.86 -11.78
C ALA A 280 17.93 12.82 -12.58
N PHE A 281 17.89 12.92 -13.92
CA PHE A 281 18.65 12.04 -14.77
C PHE A 281 20.14 12.16 -14.50
N LEU A 282 20.80 11.02 -14.30
CA LEU A 282 22.22 10.87 -13.98
C LEU A 282 23.19 11.60 -14.94
N ARG A 283 22.73 12.08 -16.08
CA ARG A 283 23.60 12.59 -17.15
C ARG A 283 24.34 13.90 -16.82
N GLU A 284 23.79 14.73 -15.95
CA GLU A 284 24.44 15.99 -15.55
C GLU A 284 25.32 15.88 -14.32
N ARG A 285 25.31 14.76 -13.62
CA ARG A 285 25.94 14.62 -12.30
C ARG A 285 27.25 13.83 -12.28
N LEU A 286 27.64 13.20 -13.38
CA LEU A 286 28.93 12.50 -13.48
C LEU A 286 30.15 13.42 -13.37
N LEU A 287 29.95 14.73 -13.44
CA LEU A 287 31.02 15.73 -13.39
C LEU A 287 31.07 16.53 -12.06
N ASP A 288 30.10 16.36 -11.17
CA ASP A 288 30.05 17.10 -9.91
C ASP A 288 30.09 16.14 -8.71
N VAL A 289 31.30 15.80 -8.31
CA VAL A 289 31.62 14.86 -7.20
C VAL A 289 31.11 15.35 -5.83
N ALA A 290 30.68 16.59 -5.73
CA ALA A 290 30.29 17.22 -4.46
C ALA A 290 28.78 17.13 -4.17
N LYS A 291 27.94 16.67 -5.11
CA LYS A 291 26.50 16.53 -4.89
C LYS A 291 26.10 15.07 -4.64
N PRO A 292 25.36 14.78 -3.55
CA PRO A 292 24.86 13.43 -3.31
C PRO A 292 23.99 12.97 -4.48
N LEU A 293 24.11 11.68 -4.85
CA LEU A 293 23.24 11.04 -5.81
C LEU A 293 21.79 11.18 -5.28
N SER A 294 20.90 11.83 -6.03
CA SER A 294 19.49 11.85 -5.68
C SER A 294 18.83 10.61 -6.27
N ALA A 295 18.18 9.84 -5.40
CA ALA A 295 17.29 8.78 -5.84
C ALA A 295 16.09 9.36 -6.62
N ILE A 296 15.54 8.57 -7.52
CA ILE A 296 14.24 8.89 -8.14
C ILE A 296 13.21 8.74 -7.03
N ALA A 297 12.48 9.82 -6.72
CA ALA A 297 11.41 9.79 -5.73
C ALA A 297 10.07 9.52 -6.43
N LEU A 298 9.24 8.70 -5.81
CA LEU A 298 7.84 8.51 -6.17
C LEU A 298 6.99 9.41 -5.28
N GLU A 299 6.41 10.44 -5.86
CA GLU A 299 5.46 11.30 -5.17
C GLU A 299 4.08 10.65 -5.16
N ALA A 300 3.38 10.73 -4.04
CA ALA A 300 2.03 10.23 -3.89
C ALA A 300 1.16 11.28 -3.21
N GLY A 301 -0.06 11.44 -3.70
CA GLY A 301 -1.05 12.32 -3.14
C GLY A 301 -2.35 11.55 -2.85
N PHE A 302 -3.00 11.90 -1.75
CA PHE A 302 -4.25 11.29 -1.33
C PHE A 302 -5.26 12.32 -0.87
N ILE A 303 -6.52 12.07 -1.20
CA ILE A 303 -7.65 12.81 -0.66
C ILE A 303 -8.24 12.00 0.48
N ALA A 304 -8.39 12.61 1.65
CA ALA A 304 -9.06 11.98 2.77
C ALA A 304 -10.57 12.00 2.54
N LEU A 305 -11.19 10.84 2.74
CA LEU A 305 -12.63 10.66 2.61
C LEU A 305 -13.29 10.69 3.99
N PRO A 306 -14.52 11.20 4.09
CA PRO A 306 -15.22 11.25 5.36
C PRO A 306 -15.51 9.84 5.89
N PHE A 307 -15.33 9.68 7.19
CA PHE A 307 -15.68 8.50 7.96
C PHE A 307 -16.56 8.92 9.14
N VAL A 308 -17.65 8.23 9.38
CA VAL A 308 -18.50 8.47 10.54
C VAL A 308 -18.00 7.63 11.70
N ASP A 309 -17.51 8.29 12.75
CA ASP A 309 -17.14 7.61 13.99
C ASP A 309 -18.39 7.03 14.65
N THR A 310 -18.42 5.70 14.80
CA THR A 310 -19.58 4.99 15.34
C THR A 310 -19.80 5.24 16.83
N ASN A 311 -18.80 5.79 17.52
CA ASN A 311 -18.89 6.07 18.95
C ASN A 311 -19.71 7.32 19.27
N ASP A 312 -19.62 8.34 18.41
CA ASP A 312 -20.26 9.64 18.66
C ASP A 312 -21.00 10.21 17.44
N GLY A 313 -20.94 9.53 16.29
CA GLY A 313 -21.57 9.95 15.06
C GLY A 313 -20.88 11.14 14.36
N GLN A 314 -19.72 11.55 14.80
CA GLN A 314 -18.98 12.65 14.18
C GLN A 314 -18.33 12.21 12.87
N VAL A 315 -18.30 13.16 11.92
CA VAL A 315 -17.57 12.95 10.66
C VAL A 315 -16.11 13.30 10.86
N VAL A 316 -15.24 12.33 10.66
CA VAL A 316 -13.81 12.44 10.88
C VAL A 316 -13.06 12.17 9.58
N LEU A 317 -11.98 12.92 9.32
CA LEU A 317 -11.05 12.69 8.23
C LEU A 317 -9.72 12.12 8.72
N CYS A 318 -9.29 12.51 9.93
CA CYS A 318 -7.99 12.10 10.47
C CYS A 318 -8.01 12.15 12.00
N TYR A 319 -7.53 11.09 12.63
CA TYR A 319 -7.19 11.08 14.04
C TYR A 319 -5.70 11.36 14.21
N ARG A 320 -5.36 12.19 15.19
CA ARG A 320 -3.98 12.49 15.55
C ARG A 320 -3.72 11.99 16.97
N SER A 321 -2.68 11.19 17.12
CA SER A 321 -2.31 10.62 18.42
C SER A 321 -0.86 10.96 18.72
N TYR A 322 -0.56 11.19 19.97
CA TYR A 322 0.79 11.36 20.48
C TYR A 322 1.06 10.32 21.57
N PHE A 323 2.14 9.60 21.41
CA PHE A 323 2.65 8.64 22.39
C PHE A 323 3.96 9.19 22.95
N PRO A 324 3.98 9.63 24.21
CA PRO A 324 5.23 10.08 24.82
C PRO A 324 6.22 8.91 24.90
N ALA A 325 7.51 9.23 24.85
CA ALA A 325 8.53 8.26 25.17
C ALA A 325 8.28 7.65 26.54
N ALA A 326 8.50 6.36 26.69
CA ALA A 326 8.51 5.75 28.01
C ALA A 326 9.55 6.51 28.85
N ALA A 327 9.14 7.03 30.00
CA ALA A 327 10.09 7.69 30.89
C ALA A 327 11.25 6.73 31.13
N ALA A 328 12.48 7.17 30.80
CA ALA A 328 13.66 6.41 31.14
C ALA A 328 13.57 6.16 32.65
N ALA A 329 13.59 4.88 33.03
CA ALA A 329 13.64 4.53 34.43
C ALA A 329 14.89 5.21 34.98
N ALA A 330 14.72 6.18 35.86
CA ALA A 330 15.82 6.77 36.58
C ALA A 330 16.41 5.64 37.44
N TYR A 331 17.60 5.21 37.10
CA TYR A 331 18.38 4.32 37.95
C TYR A 331 18.94 5.12 39.11
#